data_23cc610f7ff9d647f27f1a99ca5098e7
#
_entry.id   23cc610f7ff9d647f27f1a99ca5098e7
#
_cell.length_a   1.000
_cell.length_b   1.000
_cell.length_c   1.000
_cell.angle_alpha   90.00
_cell.angle_beta   90.00
_cell.angle_gamma   90.00
#
_symmetry.space_group_name_H-M   'P 1'
#
loop_
_entity.id
_entity.type
_entity.pdbx_description
1 polymer ?
#
loop_
_entity_poly.entity_id
_entity_poly.type
_entity_poly.pdbx_seq_one_letter_code
_entity_poly.pdbx_strand_id
1 'polypeptide(L)'
;PEQAAPPIDGSLASAVVAEAFKHIGVPYVTGGASPSGFDCSGFTQYVFAKVGVSLPRTSSAQSGVGYRVSASEARAGDLIWSPGHIGIYLGDGQHIAARNHSKPLTAGPVYMKNPVYIRVLG
;
A
#
# COMPACT_ATOMS: atom_id res chain seq x y z
N PRO A 1 -17.27 20.22 6.68
CA PRO A 1 -16.69 19.87 5.40
C PRO A 1 -15.45 19.00 5.60
N GLU A 2 -15.24 18.11 4.69
CA GLU A 2 -14.04 17.27 4.72
C GLU A 2 -12.82 18.13 4.43
N GLN A 3 -11.78 17.88 5.19
CA GLN A 3 -10.52 18.54 4.95
C GLN A 3 -9.85 17.90 3.74
N ALA A 4 -9.42 18.71 2.79
CA ALA A 4 -8.69 18.20 1.64
C ALA A 4 -7.38 17.54 2.08
N ALA A 5 -7.03 16.44 1.43
CA ALA A 5 -5.76 15.78 1.67
C ALA A 5 -4.61 16.69 1.19
N PRO A 6 -3.50 16.75 1.95
CA PRO A 6 -2.32 17.46 1.45
C PRO A 6 -1.77 16.76 0.20
N PRO A 7 -1.03 17.50 -0.66
CA PRO A 7 -0.32 16.87 -1.77
C PRO A 7 0.63 15.80 -1.27
N ILE A 8 0.80 14.74 -2.05
CA ILE A 8 1.73 13.68 -1.69
C ILE A 8 3.18 14.20 -1.76
N ASP A 9 4.02 13.74 -0.81
CA ASP A 9 5.45 14.01 -0.86
C ASP A 9 6.06 13.13 -1.95
N GLY A 10 6.43 13.74 -3.08
CA GLY A 10 6.92 13.00 -4.24
C GLY A 10 8.21 12.24 -3.99
N SER A 11 9.10 12.74 -3.15
CA SER A 11 10.35 12.03 -2.85
C SER A 11 10.11 10.80 -2.00
N LEU A 12 9.24 10.89 -0.99
CA LEU A 12 8.84 9.72 -0.19
C LEU A 12 8.04 8.73 -1.03
N ALA A 13 7.15 9.20 -1.88
CA ALA A 13 6.37 8.34 -2.77
C ALA A 13 7.28 7.53 -3.70
N SER A 14 8.26 8.17 -4.31
CA SER A 14 9.23 7.50 -5.17
C SER A 14 10.02 6.45 -4.39
N ALA A 15 10.45 6.77 -3.17
CA ALA A 15 11.18 5.83 -2.32
C ALA A 15 10.33 4.63 -1.93
N VAL A 16 9.05 4.84 -1.60
CA VAL A 16 8.12 3.76 -1.27
C VAL A 16 7.93 2.84 -2.47
N VAL A 17 7.68 3.40 -3.65
CA VAL A 17 7.47 2.59 -4.86
C VAL A 17 8.74 1.81 -5.20
N ALA A 18 9.90 2.43 -5.14
CA ALA A 18 11.18 1.75 -5.42
C ALA A 18 11.42 0.61 -4.44
N GLU A 19 11.17 0.83 -3.14
CA GLU A 19 11.32 -0.21 -2.13
C GLU A 19 10.34 -1.36 -2.36
N ALA A 20 9.09 -1.02 -2.71
CA ALA A 20 8.06 -2.03 -2.97
C ALA A 20 8.48 -2.99 -4.10
N PHE A 21 9.01 -2.47 -5.19
CA PHE A 21 9.41 -3.29 -6.34
C PHE A 21 10.57 -4.22 -6.05
N LYS A 22 11.39 -3.94 -5.03
CA LYS A 22 12.47 -4.86 -4.64
C LYS A 22 11.95 -6.20 -4.14
N HIS A 23 10.69 -6.29 -3.75
CA HIS A 23 10.10 -7.47 -3.12
C HIS A 23 9.19 -8.27 -4.06
N ILE A 24 9.14 -7.94 -5.34
CA ILE A 24 8.40 -8.73 -6.33
C ILE A 24 8.88 -10.18 -6.25
N GLY A 25 7.94 -11.11 -6.17
CA GLY A 25 8.23 -12.53 -6.11
C GLY A 25 8.34 -13.11 -4.71
N VAL A 26 8.32 -12.27 -3.67
CA VAL A 26 8.36 -12.78 -2.29
C VAL A 26 7.06 -13.55 -2.00
N PRO A 27 7.14 -14.76 -1.40
CA PRO A 27 5.95 -15.56 -1.16
C PRO A 27 5.02 -14.92 -0.13
N TYR A 28 3.73 -15.21 -0.28
CA TYR A 28 2.75 -14.81 0.72
C TYR A 28 2.85 -15.74 1.93
N VAL A 29 2.98 -15.15 3.11
CA VAL A 29 3.02 -15.89 4.37
C VAL A 29 2.08 -15.21 5.36
N THR A 30 1.09 -15.94 5.87
CA THR A 30 0.17 -15.41 6.87
C THR A 30 0.95 -14.93 8.10
N GLY A 31 0.71 -13.68 8.50
CA GLY A 31 1.45 -13.06 9.59
C GLY A 31 2.85 -12.59 9.23
N GLY A 32 3.25 -12.73 7.96
CA GLY A 32 4.59 -12.36 7.50
C GLY A 32 4.76 -10.85 7.36
N ALA A 33 5.92 -10.37 7.82
CA ALA A 33 6.26 -8.95 7.76
C ALA A 33 7.75 -8.74 7.49
N SER A 34 8.38 -9.68 6.78
CA SER A 34 9.80 -9.62 6.43
C SER A 34 10.01 -10.09 4.99
N PRO A 35 11.20 -9.82 4.40
CA PRO A 35 11.47 -10.23 3.01
C PRO A 35 11.45 -11.74 2.76
N SER A 36 11.41 -12.58 3.80
CA SER A 36 11.22 -14.02 3.63
C SER A 36 9.76 -14.41 3.37
N GLY A 37 8.83 -13.51 3.62
CA GLY A 37 7.41 -13.71 3.36
C GLY A 37 6.58 -12.59 3.95
N PHE A 38 5.58 -12.11 3.21
CA PHE A 38 4.70 -11.03 3.64
C PHE A 38 3.24 -11.47 3.56
N ASP A 39 2.41 -10.98 4.50
CA ASP A 39 1.00 -10.81 4.20
C ASP A 39 0.77 -9.38 3.69
N CYS A 40 -0.48 -9.03 3.35
CA CYS A 40 -0.74 -7.74 2.68
C CYS A 40 -0.33 -6.54 3.53
N SER A 41 -0.72 -6.53 4.80
CA SER A 41 -0.41 -5.42 5.71
C SER A 41 1.04 -5.47 6.23
N GLY A 42 1.63 -6.67 6.30
CA GLY A 42 3.04 -6.81 6.64
C GLY A 42 3.94 -6.22 5.56
N PHE A 43 3.56 -6.38 4.30
CA PHE A 43 4.28 -5.79 3.18
C PHE A 43 4.23 -4.25 3.23
N THR A 44 3.06 -3.67 3.35
CA THR A 44 2.93 -2.21 3.42
C THR A 44 3.64 -1.65 4.63
N GLN A 45 3.50 -2.30 5.79
CA GLN A 45 4.20 -1.89 7.00
C GLN A 45 5.72 -1.87 6.81
N TYR A 46 6.26 -2.93 6.23
CA TYR A 46 7.70 -3.04 6.00
C TYR A 46 8.22 -1.96 5.06
N VAL A 47 7.53 -1.77 3.92
CA VAL A 47 7.96 -0.80 2.90
C VAL A 47 7.93 0.63 3.45
N PHE A 48 6.85 1.00 4.13
CA PHE A 48 6.73 2.34 4.69
C PHE A 48 7.76 2.58 5.81
N ALA A 49 8.07 1.56 6.61
CA ALA A 49 9.10 1.67 7.64
C ALA A 49 10.47 2.00 7.03
N LYS A 50 10.77 1.54 5.82
CA LYS A 50 12.04 1.84 5.15
C LYS A 50 12.19 3.32 4.81
N VAL A 51 11.10 4.05 4.70
CA VAL A 51 11.15 5.50 4.47
C VAL A 51 10.82 6.31 5.74
N GLY A 52 10.86 5.66 6.89
CA GLY A 52 10.68 6.32 8.18
C GLY A 52 9.23 6.52 8.60
N VAL A 53 8.28 5.84 7.96
CA VAL A 53 6.87 5.97 8.26
C VAL A 53 6.37 4.71 8.95
N SER A 54 5.87 4.84 10.17
CA SER A 54 5.36 3.73 10.96
C SER A 54 3.87 3.52 10.65
N LEU A 55 3.52 2.31 10.21
CA LEU A 55 2.13 1.91 10.00
C LEU A 55 1.73 0.87 11.04
N PRO A 56 0.45 0.85 11.47
CA PRO A 56 -0.03 -0.23 12.32
C PRO A 56 -0.01 -1.57 11.56
N ARG A 57 -0.13 -2.67 12.30
CA ARG A 57 0.12 -4.01 11.74
C ARG A 57 -0.97 -4.53 10.81
N THR A 58 -2.24 -4.16 11.04
CA THR A 58 -3.35 -4.75 10.28
C THR A 58 -3.83 -3.85 9.16
N SER A 59 -4.41 -4.44 8.11
CA SER A 59 -4.94 -3.67 6.99
C SER A 59 -6.07 -2.75 7.44
N SER A 60 -6.92 -3.22 8.34
CA SER A 60 -8.02 -2.42 8.89
C SER A 60 -7.50 -1.18 9.64
N ALA A 61 -6.48 -1.35 10.48
CA ALA A 61 -5.90 -0.24 11.22
C ALA A 61 -5.16 0.74 10.27
N GLN A 62 -4.48 0.21 9.26
CA GLN A 62 -3.80 1.05 8.26
C GLN A 62 -4.79 1.91 7.48
N SER A 63 -6.01 1.43 7.26
CA SER A 63 -7.03 2.20 6.54
C SER A 63 -7.45 3.48 7.26
N GLY A 64 -7.21 3.57 8.56
CA GLY A 64 -7.51 4.74 9.37
C GLY A 64 -6.37 5.74 9.49
N VAL A 65 -5.22 5.48 8.89
CA VAL A 65 -4.05 6.36 8.96
C VAL A 65 -4.09 7.33 7.78
N GLY A 66 -3.89 8.61 8.06
CA GLY A 66 -3.79 9.61 6.99
C GLY A 66 -5.14 10.08 6.45
N TYR A 67 -5.17 10.47 5.19
CA TYR A 67 -6.31 11.10 4.55
C TYR A 67 -6.87 10.23 3.44
N ARG A 68 -8.20 10.14 3.37
CA ARG A 68 -8.83 9.52 2.21
C ARG A 68 -8.77 10.46 1.02
N VAL A 69 -8.47 9.92 -0.16
CA VAL A 69 -8.47 10.66 -1.41
C VAL A 69 -9.37 9.95 -2.42
N SER A 70 -9.92 10.70 -3.35
CA SER A 70 -10.71 10.11 -4.43
C SER A 70 -9.81 9.36 -5.40
N ALA A 71 -10.39 8.48 -6.20
CA ALA A 71 -9.64 7.75 -7.22
C ALA A 71 -8.93 8.70 -8.18
N SER A 72 -9.57 9.82 -8.54
CA SER A 72 -8.98 10.80 -9.46
C SER A 72 -7.81 11.56 -8.83
N GLU A 73 -7.75 11.64 -7.50
CA GLU A 73 -6.68 12.33 -6.79
C GLU A 73 -5.60 11.40 -6.29
N ALA A 74 -5.83 10.10 -6.34
CA ALA A 74 -4.85 9.11 -5.87
C ALA A 74 -3.59 9.17 -6.71
N ARG A 75 -2.45 8.99 -6.04
CA ARG A 75 -1.11 9.05 -6.64
C ARG A 75 -0.31 7.82 -6.26
N ALA A 76 0.70 7.51 -7.06
CA ALA A 76 1.65 6.45 -6.72
C ALA A 76 2.24 6.73 -5.34
N GLY A 77 2.24 5.71 -4.48
CA GLY A 77 2.69 5.84 -3.09
C GLY A 77 1.55 5.96 -2.08
N ASP A 78 0.32 6.20 -2.53
CA ASP A 78 -0.84 6.11 -1.64
C ASP A 78 -1.13 4.64 -1.33
N LEU A 79 -1.76 4.39 -0.17
CA LEU A 79 -2.30 3.06 0.13
C LEU A 79 -3.60 2.86 -0.62
N ILE A 80 -3.88 1.62 -1.02
CA ILE A 80 -5.17 1.22 -1.56
C ILE A 80 -5.72 0.09 -0.70
N TRP A 81 -6.96 0.25 -0.25
CA TRP A 81 -7.58 -0.63 0.74
C TRP A 81 -8.97 -1.07 0.30
N SER A 82 -9.29 -2.31 0.65
CA SER A 82 -10.66 -2.82 0.68
C SER A 82 -10.75 -3.78 1.87
N PRO A 83 -11.96 -4.15 2.35
CA PRO A 83 -12.04 -5.06 3.48
C PRO A 83 -11.21 -6.33 3.24
N GLY A 84 -10.28 -6.59 4.16
CA GLY A 84 -9.41 -7.77 4.11
C GLY A 84 -8.19 -7.64 3.20
N HIS A 85 -7.95 -6.48 2.57
CA HIS A 85 -6.79 -6.32 1.69
C HIS A 85 -6.25 -4.90 1.70
N ILE A 86 -4.94 -4.78 1.59
CA ILE A 86 -4.27 -3.49 1.42
C ILE A 86 -3.05 -3.66 0.52
N GLY A 87 -2.75 -2.62 -0.24
CA GLY A 87 -1.58 -2.57 -1.10
C GLY A 87 -1.11 -1.14 -1.29
N ILE A 88 -0.17 -0.97 -2.19
CA ILE A 88 0.38 0.34 -2.54
C ILE A 88 -0.07 0.68 -3.96
N TYR A 89 -0.74 1.81 -4.11
CA TYR A 89 -1.18 2.28 -5.43
C TYR A 89 0.03 2.78 -6.23
N LEU A 90 0.05 2.45 -7.51
CA LEU A 90 1.15 2.80 -8.41
C LEU A 90 0.77 3.89 -9.42
N GLY A 91 -0.47 4.37 -9.38
CA GLY A 91 -1.00 5.23 -10.42
C GLY A 91 -1.57 4.43 -11.58
N ASP A 92 -2.30 5.09 -12.46
CA ASP A 92 -2.83 4.51 -13.70
C ASP A 92 -3.58 3.19 -13.52
N GLY A 93 -4.30 3.05 -12.41
CA GLY A 93 -5.09 1.86 -12.13
C GLY A 93 -4.28 0.62 -11.77
N GLN A 94 -3.03 0.77 -11.36
CA GLN A 94 -2.15 -0.32 -10.98
C GLN A 94 -1.83 -0.28 -9.49
N HIS A 95 -1.58 -1.44 -8.88
CA HIS A 95 -1.12 -1.51 -7.50
C HIS A 95 -0.14 -2.67 -7.32
N ILE A 96 0.61 -2.64 -6.22
CA ILE A 96 1.53 -3.70 -5.83
C ILE A 96 1.13 -4.19 -4.44
N ALA A 97 1.04 -5.51 -4.26
CA ALA A 97 0.54 -6.10 -3.02
C ALA A 97 0.95 -7.56 -2.86
N ALA A 98 0.99 -7.99 -1.61
CA ALA A 98 1.00 -9.41 -1.26
C ALA A 98 -0.46 -9.85 -1.18
N ARG A 99 -0.92 -10.65 -2.13
CA ARG A 99 -2.36 -10.92 -2.31
C ARG A 99 -2.87 -12.14 -1.57
N ASN A 100 -2.27 -13.30 -1.82
CA ASN A 100 -2.71 -14.57 -1.26
C ASN A 100 -1.65 -15.64 -1.48
N HIS A 101 -1.89 -16.84 -0.91
CA HIS A 101 -0.93 -17.94 -0.97
C HIS A 101 -0.71 -18.51 -2.38
N SER A 102 -1.60 -18.22 -3.32
CA SER A 102 -1.48 -18.72 -4.70
C SER A 102 -0.60 -17.87 -5.59
N LYS A 103 -0.26 -16.65 -5.13
CA LYS A 103 0.53 -15.71 -5.92
C LYS A 103 1.61 -15.08 -5.06
N PRO A 104 2.85 -15.04 -5.54
CA PRO A 104 3.87 -14.22 -4.88
C PRO A 104 3.52 -12.74 -5.01
N LEU A 105 4.24 -11.90 -4.26
CA LEU A 105 4.07 -10.46 -4.30
C LEU A 105 4.21 -9.96 -5.73
N THR A 106 3.23 -9.21 -6.20
CA THR A 106 3.15 -8.81 -7.60
C THR A 106 2.49 -7.45 -7.78
N ALA A 107 2.81 -6.81 -8.89
CA ALA A 107 2.15 -5.60 -9.36
C ALA A 107 1.17 -5.96 -10.47
N GLY A 108 0.04 -5.26 -10.52
CA GLY A 108 -0.96 -5.48 -11.58
C GLY A 108 -2.15 -4.56 -11.42
N PRO A 109 -3.15 -4.73 -12.29
CA PRO A 109 -4.34 -3.88 -12.25
C PRO A 109 -5.07 -3.95 -10.91
N VAL A 110 -5.65 -2.83 -10.51
CA VAL A 110 -6.56 -2.79 -9.37
C VAL A 110 -7.79 -3.62 -9.71
N TYR A 111 -8.11 -4.60 -8.88
CA TYR A 111 -9.23 -5.52 -9.12
C TYR A 111 -10.34 -5.40 -8.08
N MET A 112 -10.08 -4.67 -6.97
CA MET A 112 -11.06 -4.51 -5.91
C MET A 112 -12.23 -3.64 -6.39
N LYS A 113 -13.43 -3.98 -5.93
CA LYS A 113 -14.60 -3.12 -6.10
C LYS A 113 -14.56 -2.03 -5.04
N ASN A 114 -14.86 -0.80 -5.43
CA ASN A 114 -14.95 0.34 -4.52
C ASN A 114 -13.73 0.46 -3.60
N PRO A 115 -12.51 0.46 -4.14
CA PRO A 115 -11.32 0.59 -3.31
C PRO A 115 -11.27 1.97 -2.64
N VAL A 116 -10.65 2.03 -1.47
CA VAL A 116 -10.42 3.27 -0.74
C VAL A 116 -8.94 3.63 -0.88
N TYR A 117 -8.65 4.86 -1.28
CA TYR A 117 -7.28 5.35 -1.41
C TYR A 117 -6.95 6.21 -0.22
N ILE A 118 -5.75 6.03 0.35
CA ILE A 118 -5.38 6.67 1.61
C ILE A 118 -4.00 7.31 1.45
N ARG A 119 -3.94 8.62 1.69
CA ARG A 119 -2.69 9.36 1.63
C ARG A 119 -2.03 9.40 3.00
N VAL A 120 -0.93 8.69 3.13
CA VAL A 120 -0.10 8.68 4.34
C VAL A 120 1.07 9.62 4.19
N LEU A 121 1.58 9.77 2.96
CA LEU A 121 2.79 10.54 2.63
C LEU A 121 2.47 12.00 2.26
N GLY A 122 1.52 12.57 2.93
CA GLY A 122 1.12 13.96 2.67
C GLY A 122 1.84 15.00 3.50
#